data_acae61c7e89f33f669c56c74b13cbcff
#
_entry.id   acae61c7e89f33f669c56c74b13cbcff
#
_cell.length_a   1.000
_cell.length_b   1.000
_cell.length_c   1.000
_cell.angle_alpha   90.00
_cell.angle_beta   90.00
_cell.angle_gamma   90.00
#
_symmetry.space_group_name_H-M   'P 1'
#
loop_
_entity.id
_entity.type
_entity.pdbx_description
1 polymer ?
#
loop_
_entity_poly.entity_id
_entity_poly.type
_entity_poly.pdbx_seq_one_letter_code
_entity_poly.pdbx_strand_id
1 'polypeptide(L)'
;TQHFEGYWTLVKTKRILKVPSKFFDPIKYESVADSVIYQIESLILSGVLREGSKLPSERELSDQLEVSRPKLREALQTLATRGLLRIAHGDGVFVDKLGSEVMSPALIKLYSRHPSAIYDNLEYRREQEIFAAKLASTRSTQVDRKIIQETLNAMVIAHEKNDHQQGAKLDLDFHNSIVNASHNRILIHMMRSLYE
;
A
#
# COMPACT_ATOMS: atom_id res chain seq x y z
N THR A 1 3.53 39.16 -31.88
CA THR A 1 2.28 39.64 -32.52
C THR A 1 1.87 38.81 -33.76
N GLN A 2 2.61 37.75 -34.15
CA GLN A 2 2.35 36.98 -35.37
C GLN A 2 1.70 35.60 -35.16
N HIS A 3 1.27 35.24 -33.96
CA HIS A 3 0.64 33.94 -33.67
C HIS A 3 -0.90 33.99 -33.48
N PHE A 4 -1.53 35.11 -33.65
CA PHE A 4 -2.98 35.27 -33.40
C PHE A 4 -3.89 35.17 -34.63
N GLU A 5 -3.37 35.26 -35.86
CA GLU A 5 -4.20 35.27 -37.07
C GLU A 5 -4.65 33.91 -37.58
N GLY A 6 -4.01 32.83 -37.19
CA GLY A 6 -4.34 31.49 -37.65
C GLY A 6 -5.56 30.81 -37.02
N TYR A 7 -6.01 31.30 -35.90
CA TYR A 7 -7.09 30.65 -35.12
C TYR A 7 -8.51 31.11 -35.45
N TRP A 8 -8.67 32.27 -36.12
CA TRP A 8 -10.00 32.82 -36.41
C TRP A 8 -10.67 32.28 -37.66
N THR A 9 -9.97 31.59 -38.49
CA THR A 9 -10.51 31.08 -39.78
C THR A 9 -11.25 29.74 -39.67
N LEU A 10 -11.10 29.04 -38.57
CA LEU A 10 -11.74 27.69 -38.36
C LEU A 10 -13.04 27.74 -37.51
N VAL A 11 -13.50 28.92 -37.08
CA VAL A 11 -14.63 29.04 -36.15
C VAL A 11 -15.95 29.38 -36.82
N LYS A 12 -16.04 29.33 -38.15
CA LYS A 12 -17.29 29.77 -38.84
C LYS A 12 -18.43 28.73 -38.84
N THR A 13 -18.30 27.53 -38.23
CA THR A 13 -19.35 26.52 -38.38
C THR A 13 -19.93 25.89 -37.10
N LYS A 14 -19.47 26.17 -35.89
CA LYS A 14 -20.21 25.86 -34.64
C LYS A 14 -19.71 26.75 -33.52
N ARG A 15 -20.61 27.58 -32.97
CA ARG A 15 -20.37 28.44 -31.79
C ARG A 15 -20.06 27.63 -30.53
N ILE A 16 -18.88 27.05 -30.44
CA ILE A 16 -18.31 26.59 -29.17
C ILE A 16 -17.07 27.46 -28.98
N LEU A 17 -17.19 28.51 -28.17
CA LEU A 17 -16.05 29.27 -27.68
C LEU A 17 -15.19 28.32 -26.82
N LYS A 18 -14.21 27.65 -27.42
CA LYS A 18 -13.16 26.97 -26.65
C LYS A 18 -12.28 28.03 -26.02
N VAL A 19 -12.41 28.23 -24.72
CA VAL A 19 -11.48 29.03 -23.95
C VAL A 19 -10.08 28.43 -24.09
N PRO A 20 -9.07 29.19 -24.56
CA PRO A 20 -7.71 28.67 -24.66
C PRO A 20 -7.18 28.26 -23.27
N SER A 21 -6.49 27.13 -23.19
CA SER A 21 -5.94 26.57 -21.94
C SER A 21 -4.92 27.49 -21.22
N LYS A 22 -4.47 28.56 -21.88
CA LYS A 22 -3.53 29.55 -21.31
C LYS A 22 -4.16 30.63 -20.41
N PHE A 23 -5.49 30.64 -20.25
CA PHE A 23 -6.17 31.60 -19.36
C PHE A 23 -6.26 31.16 -17.92
N PHE A 24 -5.80 29.94 -17.60
CA PHE A 24 -5.85 29.40 -16.24
C PHE A 24 -4.43 29.15 -15.75
N ASP A 25 -4.03 29.85 -14.70
CA ASP A 25 -2.81 29.55 -13.98
C ASP A 25 -3.03 28.38 -13.02
N PRO A 26 -2.02 27.53 -12.79
CA PRO A 26 -2.13 26.42 -11.86
C PRO A 26 -2.44 26.93 -10.45
N ILE A 27 -3.54 26.48 -9.87
CA ILE A 27 -3.86 26.73 -8.47
C ILE A 27 -2.95 25.83 -7.63
N LYS A 28 -1.98 26.42 -6.93
CA LYS A 28 -1.02 25.73 -6.06
C LYS A 28 -1.52 25.56 -4.61
N TYR A 29 -2.79 25.35 -4.41
CA TYR A 29 -3.30 25.07 -3.06
C TYR A 29 -3.56 23.58 -2.91
N GLU A 30 -2.91 22.96 -1.93
CA GLU A 30 -3.36 21.65 -1.45
C GLU A 30 -4.78 21.84 -0.92
N SER A 31 -5.72 21.12 -1.51
CA SER A 31 -7.10 21.16 -1.04
C SER A 31 -7.20 20.48 0.31
N VAL A 32 -8.18 20.89 1.13
CA VAL A 32 -8.48 20.18 2.40
C VAL A 32 -8.71 18.69 2.14
N ALA A 33 -9.32 18.34 1.00
CA ALA A 33 -9.52 16.94 0.61
C ALA A 33 -8.18 16.23 0.36
N ASP A 34 -7.19 16.89 -0.28
CA ASP A 34 -5.87 16.29 -0.51
C ASP A 34 -5.12 16.05 0.80
N SER A 35 -5.23 16.94 1.77
CA SER A 35 -4.65 16.75 3.10
C SER A 35 -5.28 15.55 3.83
N VAL A 36 -6.59 15.36 3.72
CA VAL A 36 -7.30 14.19 4.27
C VAL A 36 -6.84 12.92 3.56
N ILE A 37 -6.75 12.94 2.23
CA ILE A 37 -6.26 11.81 1.42
C ILE A 37 -4.86 11.42 1.89
N TYR A 38 -3.94 12.37 1.95
CA TYR A 38 -2.55 12.13 2.36
C TYR A 38 -2.46 11.52 3.76
N GLN A 39 -3.27 11.99 4.70
CA GLN A 39 -3.27 11.47 6.06
C GLN A 39 -3.77 10.02 6.11
N ILE A 40 -4.85 9.69 5.40
CA ILE A 40 -5.37 8.32 5.34
C ILE A 40 -4.37 7.39 4.63
N GLU A 41 -3.80 7.82 3.49
CA GLU A 41 -2.74 7.08 2.79
C GLU A 41 -1.54 6.81 3.70
N SER A 42 -1.12 7.79 4.50
CA SER A 42 -0.03 7.63 5.47
C SER A 42 -0.34 6.61 6.56
N LEU A 43 -1.58 6.57 7.05
CA LEU A 43 -2.03 5.59 8.05
C LEU A 43 -2.10 4.17 7.45
N ILE A 44 -2.51 4.03 6.20
CA ILE A 44 -2.48 2.75 5.46
C ILE A 44 -1.02 2.31 5.26
N LEU A 45 -0.17 3.18 4.74
CA LEU A 45 1.24 2.88 4.51
C LEU A 45 2.00 2.53 5.79
N SER A 46 1.65 3.12 6.93
CA SER A 46 2.26 2.79 8.22
C SER A 46 1.71 1.51 8.86
N GLY A 47 0.67 0.91 8.27
CA GLY A 47 0.02 -0.30 8.79
C GLY A 47 -0.86 -0.05 10.02
N VAL A 48 -1.12 1.22 10.37
CA VAL A 48 -2.12 1.58 11.39
C VAL A 48 -3.52 1.23 10.90
N LEU A 49 -3.84 1.60 9.67
CA LEU A 49 -5.03 1.14 8.96
C LEU A 49 -4.64 -0.06 8.10
N ARG A 50 -5.10 -1.25 8.50
CA ARG A 50 -4.83 -2.52 7.80
C ARG A 50 -5.97 -2.85 6.84
N GLU A 51 -5.73 -3.74 5.90
CA GLU A 51 -6.79 -4.33 5.06
C GLU A 51 -7.98 -4.81 5.91
N GLY A 52 -9.18 -4.52 5.45
CA GLY A 52 -10.41 -4.82 6.14
C GLY A 52 -10.71 -3.94 7.36
N SER A 53 -9.78 -3.07 7.79
CA SER A 53 -10.04 -2.13 8.87
C SER A 53 -11.22 -1.22 8.52
N LYS A 54 -12.19 -1.13 9.41
CA LYS A 54 -13.30 -0.16 9.32
C LYS A 54 -12.81 1.20 9.79
N LEU A 55 -13.02 2.23 8.98
CA LEU A 55 -12.76 3.61 9.37
C LEU A 55 -13.85 4.07 10.37
N PRO A 56 -13.55 5.06 11.23
CA PRO A 56 -14.57 5.75 12.01
C PRO A 56 -15.68 6.29 11.10
N SER A 57 -16.87 6.54 11.65
CA SER A 57 -17.97 7.11 10.88
C SER A 57 -17.59 8.47 10.26
N GLU A 58 -18.24 8.85 9.15
CA GLU A 58 -18.02 10.16 8.53
C GLU A 58 -18.18 11.32 9.52
N ARG A 59 -19.08 11.17 10.51
CA ARG A 59 -19.26 12.16 11.57
C ARG A 59 -18.01 12.26 12.43
N GLU A 60 -17.57 11.13 12.96
CA GLU A 60 -16.40 11.08 13.84
C GLU A 60 -15.13 11.54 13.12
N LEU A 61 -14.93 11.11 11.86
CA LEU A 61 -13.79 11.56 11.06
C LEU A 61 -13.84 13.05 10.75
N SER A 62 -15.02 13.58 10.43
CA SER A 62 -15.21 15.01 10.19
C SER A 62 -14.87 15.83 11.43
N ASP A 63 -15.31 15.35 12.60
CA ASP A 63 -15.05 15.99 13.89
C ASP A 63 -13.56 15.88 14.27
N GLN A 64 -12.92 14.70 14.09
CA GLN A 64 -11.50 14.47 14.41
C GLN A 64 -10.54 15.24 13.51
N LEU A 65 -10.87 15.34 12.22
CA LEU A 65 -10.04 16.02 11.22
C LEU A 65 -10.35 17.51 11.11
N GLU A 66 -11.37 18.00 11.83
CA GLU A 66 -11.86 19.38 11.77
C GLU A 66 -12.19 19.84 10.34
N VAL A 67 -12.74 18.93 9.52
CA VAL A 67 -13.11 19.22 8.13
C VAL A 67 -14.60 19.08 7.91
N SER A 68 -15.12 19.79 6.91
CA SER A 68 -16.53 19.67 6.55
C SER A 68 -16.82 18.28 5.95
N ARG A 69 -18.00 17.72 6.25
CA ARG A 69 -18.43 16.41 5.71
C ARG A 69 -18.39 16.32 4.19
N PRO A 70 -18.76 17.37 3.42
CA PRO A 70 -18.61 17.34 1.96
C PRO A 70 -17.17 17.13 1.51
N LYS A 71 -16.18 17.81 2.15
CA LYS A 71 -14.76 17.66 1.83
C LYS A 71 -14.21 16.30 2.24
N LEU A 72 -14.66 15.78 3.38
CA LEU A 72 -14.35 14.43 3.79
C LEU A 72 -14.87 13.39 2.78
N ARG A 73 -16.13 13.51 2.34
CA ARG A 73 -16.71 12.60 1.33
C ARG A 73 -15.97 12.65 0.01
N GLU A 74 -15.56 13.83 -0.46
CA GLU A 74 -14.74 14.01 -1.64
C GLU A 74 -13.43 13.21 -1.51
N ALA A 75 -12.76 13.32 -0.37
CA ALA A 75 -11.53 12.57 -0.09
C ALA A 75 -11.75 11.05 -0.04
N LEU A 76 -12.77 10.60 0.69
CA LEU A 76 -13.10 9.17 0.81
C LEU A 76 -13.49 8.58 -0.55
N GLN A 77 -14.26 9.30 -1.36
CA GLN A 77 -14.63 8.87 -2.71
C GLN A 77 -13.41 8.78 -3.63
N THR A 78 -12.50 9.73 -3.53
CA THR A 78 -11.23 9.71 -4.29
C THR A 78 -10.39 8.49 -3.90
N LEU A 79 -10.24 8.20 -2.61
CA LEU A 79 -9.54 7.02 -2.12
C LEU A 79 -10.22 5.71 -2.56
N ALA A 80 -11.55 5.68 -2.58
CA ALA A 80 -12.29 4.53 -3.09
C ALA A 80 -12.08 4.35 -4.61
N THR A 81 -12.07 5.42 -5.38
CA THR A 81 -11.78 5.37 -6.82
C THR A 81 -10.36 4.89 -7.10
N ARG A 82 -9.41 5.19 -6.20
CA ARG A 82 -8.02 4.69 -6.26
C ARG A 82 -7.88 3.23 -5.80
N GLY A 83 -8.96 2.59 -5.35
CA GLY A 83 -8.95 1.21 -4.84
C GLY A 83 -8.30 1.06 -3.46
N LEU A 84 -8.13 2.16 -2.72
CA LEU A 84 -7.56 2.12 -1.36
C LEU A 84 -8.64 1.90 -0.30
N LEU A 85 -9.87 2.33 -0.58
CA LEU A 85 -11.01 2.17 0.31
C LEU A 85 -12.18 1.52 -0.42
N ARG A 86 -13.02 0.83 0.34
CA ARG A 86 -14.32 0.30 -0.10
C ARG A 86 -15.43 0.93 0.71
N ILE A 87 -16.36 1.58 0.02
CA ILE A 87 -17.54 2.18 0.64
C ILE A 87 -18.69 1.16 0.59
N ALA A 88 -19.12 0.68 1.75
CA ALA A 88 -20.26 -0.22 1.88
C ALA A 88 -21.47 0.58 2.36
N HIS A 89 -22.51 0.66 1.51
CA HIS A 89 -23.72 1.41 1.83
C HIS A 89 -24.38 0.85 3.12
N GLY A 90 -24.59 1.74 4.09
CA GLY A 90 -25.18 1.38 5.39
C GLY A 90 -24.24 0.75 6.40
N ASP A 91 -23.05 0.28 5.98
CA ASP A 91 -22.08 -0.37 6.85
C ASP A 91 -20.83 0.49 7.13
N GLY A 92 -20.46 1.39 6.22
CA GLY A 92 -19.37 2.32 6.42
C GLY A 92 -18.25 2.22 5.38
N VAL A 93 -17.07 2.74 5.74
CA VAL A 93 -15.89 2.77 4.87
C VAL A 93 -14.84 1.83 5.44
N PHE A 94 -14.24 1.02 4.57
CA PHE A 94 -13.24 0.02 4.93
C PHE A 94 -11.99 0.21 4.08
N VAL A 95 -10.82 -0.10 4.63
CA VAL A 95 -9.61 -0.26 3.82
C VAL A 95 -9.82 -1.46 2.88
N ASP A 96 -9.66 -1.24 1.59
CA ASP A 96 -9.84 -2.31 0.61
C ASP A 96 -8.67 -3.29 0.62
N LYS A 97 -8.83 -4.41 -0.05
CA LYS A 97 -7.71 -5.32 -0.30
C LYS A 97 -6.72 -4.58 -1.21
N LEU A 98 -5.63 -4.12 -0.64
CA LEU A 98 -4.57 -3.39 -1.35
C LEU A 98 -3.73 -4.36 -2.16
N GLY A 99 -4.39 -5.12 -3.04
CA GLY A 99 -3.74 -6.07 -3.92
C GLY A 99 -2.45 -6.64 -3.33
N SER A 100 -2.53 -7.58 -2.40
CA SER A 100 -1.36 -8.34 -1.94
C SER A 100 -0.73 -9.14 -3.07
N GLU A 101 -1.29 -9.01 -4.26
CA GLU A 101 -0.89 -9.72 -5.44
C GLU A 101 0.10 -8.87 -6.25
N VAL A 102 1.33 -8.78 -5.76
CA VAL A 102 2.47 -8.40 -6.61
C VAL A 102 2.58 -9.39 -7.77
N MET A 103 2.14 -10.62 -7.55
CA MET A 103 1.92 -11.62 -8.58
C MET A 103 0.45 -12.02 -8.63
N SER A 104 -0.13 -12.07 -9.83
CA SER A 104 -1.49 -12.55 -10.00
C SER A 104 -1.62 -14.01 -9.55
N PRO A 105 -2.79 -14.46 -9.05
CA PRO A 105 -3.01 -15.87 -8.69
C PRO A 105 -2.69 -16.84 -9.81
N ALA A 106 -2.87 -16.42 -11.05
CA ALA A 106 -2.51 -17.21 -12.24
C ALA A 106 -1.00 -17.41 -12.35
N LEU A 107 -0.19 -16.38 -12.05
CA LEU A 107 1.27 -16.44 -12.04
C LEU A 107 1.78 -17.29 -10.88
N ILE A 108 1.23 -17.13 -9.68
CA ILE A 108 1.58 -17.97 -8.52
C ILE A 108 1.31 -19.44 -8.85
N LYS A 109 0.14 -19.75 -9.42
CA LYS A 109 -0.22 -21.11 -9.82
C LYS A 109 0.66 -21.65 -10.96
N LEU A 110 1.13 -20.77 -11.85
CA LEU A 110 2.07 -21.15 -12.90
C LEU A 110 3.42 -21.52 -12.30
N TYR A 111 3.98 -20.65 -11.46
CA TYR A 111 5.29 -20.89 -10.85
C TYR A 111 5.30 -22.09 -9.91
N SER A 112 4.24 -22.33 -9.13
CA SER A 112 4.14 -23.50 -8.26
C SER A 112 4.16 -24.86 -9.00
N ARG A 113 3.92 -24.86 -10.33
CA ARG A 113 3.96 -26.04 -11.17
C ARG A 113 5.29 -26.27 -11.89
N HIS A 114 6.18 -25.26 -11.84
CA HIS A 114 7.46 -25.31 -12.54
C HIS A 114 8.61 -25.32 -11.55
N PRO A 115 9.34 -26.46 -11.40
CA PRO A 115 10.44 -26.57 -10.43
C PRO A 115 11.52 -25.50 -10.57
N SER A 116 11.84 -25.06 -11.80
CA SER A 116 12.81 -23.99 -12.05
C SER A 116 12.39 -22.68 -11.39
N ALA A 117 11.11 -22.34 -11.44
CA ALA A 117 10.60 -21.10 -10.85
C ALA A 117 10.68 -21.07 -9.32
N ILE A 118 10.72 -22.26 -8.67
CA ILE A 118 10.97 -22.35 -7.23
C ILE A 118 12.39 -21.86 -6.91
N TYR A 119 13.39 -22.28 -7.69
CA TYR A 119 14.77 -21.82 -7.51
C TYR A 119 14.92 -20.35 -7.80
N ASP A 120 14.28 -19.81 -8.85
CA ASP A 120 14.26 -18.39 -9.17
C ASP A 120 13.65 -17.57 -8.02
N ASN A 121 12.55 -18.05 -7.42
CA ASN A 121 11.94 -17.43 -6.25
C ASN A 121 12.87 -17.44 -5.03
N LEU A 122 13.54 -18.57 -4.75
CA LEU A 122 14.49 -18.68 -3.64
C LEU A 122 15.70 -17.76 -3.84
N GLU A 123 16.20 -17.62 -5.08
CA GLU A 123 17.27 -16.70 -5.41
C GLU A 123 16.84 -15.24 -5.17
N TYR A 124 15.66 -14.86 -5.67
CA TYR A 124 15.11 -13.52 -5.45
C TYR A 124 14.90 -13.24 -3.96
N ARG A 125 14.27 -14.16 -3.23
CA ARG A 125 14.04 -14.02 -1.78
C ARG A 125 15.34 -13.82 -1.03
N ARG A 126 16.36 -14.62 -1.31
CA ARG A 126 17.69 -14.50 -0.68
C ARG A 126 18.23 -13.07 -0.75
N GLU A 127 18.20 -12.45 -1.93
CA GLU A 127 18.73 -11.10 -2.11
C GLU A 127 17.87 -10.07 -1.36
N GLN A 128 16.55 -10.23 -1.36
CA GLN A 128 15.66 -9.33 -0.64
C GLN A 128 15.78 -9.48 0.89
N GLU A 129 15.94 -10.69 1.39
CA GLU A 129 16.14 -10.96 2.81
C GLU A 129 17.49 -10.44 3.31
N ILE A 130 18.56 -10.56 2.53
CA ILE A 130 19.87 -9.94 2.82
C ILE A 130 19.71 -8.42 2.91
N PHE A 131 19.02 -7.82 1.96
CA PHE A 131 18.74 -6.37 1.97
C PHE A 131 17.90 -5.96 3.18
N ALA A 132 16.87 -6.76 3.52
CA ALA A 132 16.05 -6.53 4.71
C ALA A 132 16.89 -6.57 6.00
N ALA A 133 17.74 -7.59 6.15
CA ALA A 133 18.61 -7.75 7.32
C ALA A 133 19.59 -6.57 7.46
N LYS A 134 20.16 -6.11 6.33
CA LYS A 134 21.03 -4.92 6.31
C LYS A 134 20.30 -3.66 6.79
N LEU A 135 19.06 -3.45 6.35
CA LEU A 135 18.25 -2.32 6.82
C LEU A 135 17.86 -2.49 8.29
N ALA A 136 17.44 -3.69 8.69
CA ALA A 136 17.06 -3.99 10.06
C ALA A 136 18.20 -3.78 11.06
N SER A 137 19.45 -4.03 10.67
CA SER A 137 20.62 -3.82 11.53
C SER A 137 20.75 -2.38 12.04
N THR A 138 20.24 -1.41 11.28
CA THR A 138 20.29 0.02 11.63
C THR A 138 18.95 0.62 12.04
N ARG A 139 17.83 0.00 11.65
CA ARG A 139 16.47 0.55 11.82
C ARG A 139 15.65 -0.15 12.87
N SER A 140 16.02 -1.39 13.25
CA SER A 140 15.22 -2.18 14.19
C SER A 140 15.09 -1.49 15.55
N THR A 141 13.87 -1.50 16.08
CA THR A 141 13.56 -1.07 17.45
C THR A 141 13.86 -2.18 18.46
N GLN A 142 13.77 -1.87 19.75
CA GLN A 142 13.85 -2.91 20.80
C GLN A 142 12.70 -3.93 20.67
N VAL A 143 11.51 -3.47 20.27
CA VAL A 143 10.35 -4.34 20.07
C VAL A 143 10.59 -5.31 18.91
N ASP A 144 11.12 -4.82 17.79
CA ASP A 144 11.44 -5.68 16.65
C ASP A 144 12.45 -6.77 17.03
N ARG A 145 13.53 -6.39 17.72
CA ARG A 145 14.57 -7.33 18.18
C ARG A 145 14.00 -8.38 19.14
N LYS A 146 13.07 -7.99 20.00
CA LYS A 146 12.37 -8.92 20.90
C LYS A 146 11.55 -9.92 20.11
N ILE A 147 10.76 -9.48 19.11
CA ILE A 147 9.96 -10.34 18.26
C ILE A 147 10.85 -11.34 17.50
N ILE A 148 11.95 -10.87 16.90
CA ILE A 148 12.91 -11.73 16.20
C ILE A 148 13.45 -12.82 17.14
N GLN A 149 13.87 -12.43 18.36
CA GLN A 149 14.41 -13.36 19.33
C GLN A 149 13.36 -14.38 19.81
N GLU A 150 12.14 -13.93 20.09
CA GLU A 150 11.04 -14.82 20.51
C GLU A 150 10.70 -15.83 19.41
N THR A 151 10.66 -15.40 18.15
CA THR A 151 10.40 -16.31 17.02
C THR A 151 11.53 -17.31 16.84
N LEU A 152 12.80 -16.88 16.94
CA LEU A 152 13.96 -17.76 16.90
C LEU A 152 13.91 -18.81 18.02
N ASN A 153 13.61 -18.41 19.25
CA ASN A 153 13.49 -19.34 20.39
C ASN A 153 12.39 -20.37 20.15
N ALA A 154 11.24 -19.93 19.58
CA ALA A 154 10.15 -20.84 19.24
C ALA A 154 10.56 -21.85 18.15
N MET A 155 11.35 -21.43 17.15
CA MET A 155 11.91 -22.35 16.12
C MET A 155 12.80 -23.41 16.75
N VAL A 156 13.69 -23.04 17.67
CA VAL A 156 14.57 -23.98 18.38
C VAL A 156 13.73 -25.02 19.11
N ILE A 157 12.71 -24.60 19.86
CA ILE A 157 11.81 -25.50 20.59
C ILE A 157 11.05 -26.45 19.65
N ALA A 158 10.57 -25.95 18.51
CA ALA A 158 9.88 -26.78 17.52
C ALA A 158 10.84 -27.81 16.92
N HIS A 159 12.10 -27.44 16.65
CA HIS A 159 13.13 -28.34 16.17
C HIS A 159 13.45 -29.44 17.18
N GLU A 160 13.64 -29.10 18.45
CA GLU A 160 13.91 -30.08 19.53
C GLU A 160 12.76 -31.09 19.70
N LYS A 161 11.52 -30.65 19.41
CA LYS A 161 10.33 -31.53 19.45
C LYS A 161 10.10 -32.31 18.15
N ASN A 162 10.94 -32.15 17.13
CA ASN A 162 10.75 -32.70 15.79
C ASN A 162 9.39 -32.29 15.15
N ASP A 163 8.84 -31.13 15.53
CA ASP A 163 7.60 -30.61 14.95
C ASP A 163 7.92 -29.84 13.66
N HIS A 164 8.04 -30.59 12.57
CA HIS A 164 8.41 -30.02 11.27
C HIS A 164 7.38 -29.06 10.72
N GLN A 165 6.09 -29.27 11.00
CA GLN A 165 5.04 -28.37 10.53
C GLN A 165 5.10 -27.02 11.23
N GLN A 166 5.24 -27.02 12.54
CA GLN A 166 5.41 -25.79 13.33
C GLN A 166 6.76 -25.14 13.01
N GLY A 167 7.82 -25.92 12.80
CA GLY A 167 9.13 -25.42 12.40
C GLY A 167 9.08 -24.62 11.10
N ALA A 168 8.44 -25.17 10.06
CA ALA A 168 8.30 -24.47 8.78
C ALA A 168 7.51 -23.15 8.89
N LYS A 169 6.46 -23.14 9.70
CA LYS A 169 5.69 -21.91 9.96
C LYS A 169 6.54 -20.87 10.70
N LEU A 170 7.26 -21.28 11.72
CA LEU A 170 8.10 -20.38 12.50
C LEU A 170 9.30 -19.86 11.71
N ASP A 171 9.84 -20.64 10.78
CA ASP A 171 10.86 -20.20 9.82
C ASP A 171 10.36 -19.03 8.99
N LEU A 172 9.15 -19.16 8.44
CA LEU A 172 8.50 -18.10 7.71
C LEU A 172 8.25 -16.86 8.58
N ASP A 173 7.77 -17.03 9.80
CA ASP A 173 7.52 -15.95 10.75
C ASP A 173 8.83 -15.25 11.15
N PHE A 174 9.95 -15.98 11.27
CA PHE A 174 11.27 -15.45 11.55
C PHE A 174 11.75 -14.54 10.42
N HIS A 175 11.72 -15.00 9.17
CA HIS A 175 12.09 -14.20 8.01
C HIS A 175 11.20 -12.94 7.87
N ASN A 176 9.89 -13.10 8.07
CA ASN A 176 8.95 -11.97 8.11
C ASN A 176 9.28 -10.95 9.20
N SER A 177 9.72 -11.39 10.37
CA SER A 177 10.07 -10.50 11.46
C SER A 177 11.29 -9.62 11.11
N ILE A 178 12.28 -10.17 10.42
CA ILE A 178 13.45 -9.43 9.92
C ILE A 178 13.03 -8.42 8.84
N VAL A 179 12.19 -8.86 7.90
CA VAL A 179 11.67 -7.97 6.84
C VAL A 179 10.90 -6.79 7.45
N ASN A 180 10.04 -7.06 8.45
CA ASN A 180 9.31 -6.01 9.16
C ASN A 180 10.25 -5.05 9.91
N ALA A 181 11.30 -5.57 10.55
CA ALA A 181 12.31 -4.78 11.26
C ALA A 181 13.16 -3.89 10.33
N SER A 182 13.13 -4.13 9.02
CA SER A 182 13.74 -3.23 8.02
C SER A 182 13.10 -1.85 7.95
N HIS A 183 11.84 -1.72 8.40
CA HIS A 183 10.99 -0.53 8.29
C HIS A 183 10.94 0.05 6.85
N ASN A 184 11.24 -0.77 5.84
CA ASN A 184 11.05 -0.43 4.44
C ASN A 184 9.67 -0.92 3.97
N ARG A 185 8.71 -0.02 3.91
CA ARG A 185 7.31 -0.34 3.62
C ARG A 185 7.11 -1.06 2.29
N ILE A 186 7.86 -0.66 1.26
CA ILE A 186 7.78 -1.30 -0.06
C ILE A 186 8.32 -2.73 0.03
N LEU A 187 9.49 -2.92 0.65
CA LEU A 187 10.08 -4.24 0.84
C LEU A 187 9.16 -5.17 1.64
N ILE A 188 8.59 -4.68 2.73
CA ILE A 188 7.62 -5.43 3.55
C ILE A 188 6.42 -5.86 2.70
N HIS A 189 5.87 -4.95 1.90
CA HIS A 189 4.71 -5.26 1.06
C HIS A 189 5.05 -6.28 -0.03
N MET A 190 6.17 -6.11 -0.72
CA MET A 190 6.64 -7.01 -1.77
C MET A 190 6.93 -8.42 -1.23
N MET A 191 7.62 -8.51 -0.09
CA MET A 191 7.98 -9.80 0.50
C MET A 191 6.78 -10.58 1.04
N ARG A 192 5.77 -9.89 1.56
CA ARG A 192 4.54 -10.54 2.03
C ARG A 192 3.88 -11.37 0.94
N SER A 193 3.80 -10.87 -0.29
CA SER A 193 3.18 -11.58 -1.42
C SER A 193 4.00 -12.80 -1.92
N LEU A 194 5.25 -12.92 -1.48
CA LEU A 194 6.10 -14.07 -1.81
C LEU A 194 6.08 -15.16 -0.74
N TYR A 195 5.57 -14.83 0.45
CA TYR A 195 5.45 -15.74 1.57
C TYR A 195 4.07 -16.39 1.69
N GLU A 196 3.05 -15.81 1.02
CA GLU A 196 1.70 -16.38 0.89
C GLU A 196 1.65 -17.47 -0.20
#